data_42da021876bbc4f222a7b1b473c1439f
#
_entry.id   42da021876bbc4f222a7b1b473c1439f
#
_cell.length_a   1.000
_cell.length_b   1.000
_cell.length_c   1.000
_cell.angle_alpha   90.00
_cell.angle_beta   90.00
_cell.angle_gamma   90.00
#
_symmetry.space_group_name_H-M   'P 1'
#
loop_
_entity.id
_entity.type
_entity.pdbx_description
1 polymer ?
#
loop_
_entity_poly.entity_id
_entity_poly.type
_entity_poly.pdbx_seq_one_letter_code
_entity_poly.pdbx_strand_id
1 'polypeptide(L)'
;MRYSVKKLYICQMIMNKPIYLLFVGSLVAMVACSSPQPKSAPVVAPQTEDILVVVNDKVLTRDDFYRDMPTGLTGVDSITFAKMYVDTWVIKQLKMSRAGEVLPTYEESIERLVEDYRQSLIMRQLDQYYIDNDIDHEVTDEQIMAYYRANSASFKLNHHKVRGVIVKAPKEFPNTKSLTTALNTLRTTQDTHEIMALAEKLSLQVIDLSQSWETYNDFLGNLPTVRTRNYDNLLSTTTAQNLSSDDATFYFIFTDVARKGSVAPLESVEEDIKRRLYAERRSAVVLSYEDELRREAVEAGMIIFHDELLEDVMGYGARIEAMDKQDEVVTDDVLESVQESVEEEEPIVMD
;
A
#
# COMPACT_ATOMS: atom_id res chain seq x y z
N MET A 1 -28.69 -5.97 6.18
CA MET A 1 -29.37 -6.21 7.46
C MET A 1 -28.40 -6.24 8.67
N ARG A 2 -27.35 -5.41 8.64
CA ARG A 2 -26.35 -5.31 9.74
C ARG A 2 -26.09 -3.88 10.23
N TYR A 3 -26.71 -2.86 9.63
CA TYR A 3 -26.53 -1.44 10.00
C TYR A 3 -27.47 -0.94 11.09
N SER A 4 -28.53 -1.67 11.45
CA SER A 4 -29.56 -1.21 12.38
C SER A 4 -29.22 -1.36 13.87
N VAL A 5 -28.14 -2.02 14.24
CA VAL A 5 -27.85 -2.31 15.66
C VAL A 5 -26.90 -1.27 16.28
N LYS A 6 -26.10 -0.57 15.49
CA LYS A 6 -25.19 0.47 16.02
C LYS A 6 -25.89 1.81 16.34
N LYS A 7 -26.97 2.14 15.63
CA LYS A 7 -27.75 3.39 15.90
C LYS A 7 -28.49 3.39 17.24
N LEU A 8 -28.74 2.24 17.83
CA LEU A 8 -29.49 2.14 19.10
C LEU A 8 -28.64 2.41 20.35
N TYR A 9 -27.31 2.30 20.26
CA TYR A 9 -26.45 2.49 21.45
C TYR A 9 -26.05 3.94 21.71
N ILE A 10 -26.04 4.80 20.71
CA ILE A 10 -25.64 6.21 20.88
C ILE A 10 -26.82 7.08 21.41
N CYS A 11 -28.06 6.75 21.05
CA CYS A 11 -29.24 7.50 21.50
C CYS A 11 -29.62 7.26 22.97
N GLN A 12 -29.11 6.20 23.61
CA GLN A 12 -29.43 5.84 25.00
C GLN A 12 -28.55 6.53 26.04
N MET A 13 -27.48 7.22 25.61
CA MET A 13 -26.51 7.85 26.51
C MET A 13 -26.81 9.34 26.81
N ILE A 14 -27.75 9.97 26.09
CA ILE A 14 -28.02 11.42 26.19
C ILE A 14 -29.33 11.75 26.96
N MET A 15 -30.21 10.78 27.22
CA MET A 15 -31.51 11.04 27.84
C MET A 15 -31.69 10.43 29.21
N ASN A 16 -30.87 10.81 30.22
CA ASN A 16 -31.24 10.57 31.61
C ASN A 16 -30.61 11.60 32.57
N LYS A 17 -31.22 12.76 32.65
CA LYS A 17 -31.08 13.63 33.82
C LYS A 17 -32.47 14.01 34.33
N PRO A 18 -32.93 13.45 35.46
CA PRO A 18 -34.02 14.07 36.19
C PRO A 18 -33.49 15.14 37.12
N ILE A 19 -34.07 16.32 36.98
CA ILE A 19 -34.03 17.42 37.96
C ILE A 19 -34.75 16.96 39.23
N TYR A 20 -34.05 16.92 40.37
CA TYR A 20 -34.68 17.01 41.69
C TYR A 20 -33.94 18.03 42.57
N LEU A 21 -34.57 19.15 42.73
CA LEU A 21 -34.38 20.09 43.82
C LEU A 21 -35.08 19.50 45.07
N LEU A 22 -34.35 19.29 46.15
CA LEU A 22 -34.83 19.52 47.50
C LEU A 22 -33.69 19.51 48.53
N PHE A 23 -33.61 20.58 49.26
CA PHE A 23 -32.80 20.81 50.45
C PHE A 23 -33.04 19.74 51.53
N VAL A 24 -32.00 19.22 52.15
CA VAL A 24 -31.88 19.03 53.61
C VAL A 24 -30.41 18.84 53.93
N GLY A 25 -29.88 19.61 54.85
CA GLY A 25 -28.52 19.53 55.31
C GLY A 25 -28.26 18.29 56.17
N SER A 26 -27.11 17.72 56.01
CA SER A 26 -26.41 16.97 57.08
C SER A 26 -24.93 16.83 56.79
N LEU A 27 -24.18 17.13 57.76
CA LEU A 27 -22.74 17.02 57.94
C LEU A 27 -22.27 15.60 57.76
N VAL A 28 -21.50 15.28 56.72
CA VAL A 28 -20.75 14.01 56.65
C VAL A 28 -19.40 14.20 55.96
N ALA A 29 -18.40 13.78 56.69
CA ALA A 29 -16.99 13.59 56.35
C ALA A 29 -16.58 13.50 54.86
N MET A 30 -15.64 14.35 54.46
CA MET A 30 -14.88 14.21 53.22
C MET A 30 -14.03 12.91 53.27
N VAL A 31 -14.52 11.87 52.62
CA VAL A 31 -13.64 10.80 52.14
C VAL A 31 -13.26 11.19 50.71
N ALA A 32 -12.07 11.71 50.56
CA ALA A 32 -11.44 11.94 49.27
C ALA A 32 -11.20 10.60 48.57
N CYS A 33 -12.12 10.22 47.64
CA CYS A 33 -11.81 9.24 46.63
C CYS A 33 -10.87 9.87 45.60
N SER A 34 -9.57 9.83 45.87
CA SER A 34 -8.55 10.03 44.86
C SER A 34 -8.62 8.86 43.86
N SER A 35 -9.07 9.15 42.64
CA SER A 35 -8.86 8.29 41.49
C SER A 35 -7.34 7.99 41.38
N PRO A 36 -6.93 6.76 41.11
CA PRO A 36 -5.52 6.47 40.89
C PRO A 36 -5.09 7.14 39.57
N GLN A 37 -4.46 8.30 39.66
CA GLN A 37 -3.63 8.78 38.56
C GLN A 37 -2.58 7.68 38.26
N PRO A 38 -2.30 7.37 37.00
CA PRO A 38 -1.17 6.51 36.67
C PRO A 38 0.08 7.23 37.24
N LYS A 39 0.66 6.62 38.25
CA LYS A 39 1.92 7.08 38.79
C LYS A 39 2.94 7.03 37.67
N SER A 40 3.34 8.18 37.13
CA SER A 40 4.58 8.29 36.38
C SER A 40 5.65 7.66 37.26
N ALA A 41 6.30 6.63 36.72
CA ALA A 41 7.45 6.04 37.42
C ALA A 41 8.38 7.15 37.83
N PRO A 42 8.95 7.13 39.05
CA PRO A 42 9.89 8.15 39.47
C PRO A 42 11.04 8.15 38.46
N VAL A 43 11.28 9.30 37.83
CA VAL A 43 12.49 9.51 37.03
C VAL A 43 13.63 9.46 38.06
N VAL A 44 14.28 8.31 38.22
CA VAL A 44 15.46 8.14 39.04
C VAL A 44 16.53 8.98 38.35
N ALA A 45 17.00 10.01 39.00
CA ALA A 45 18.16 10.78 38.52
C ALA A 45 19.32 9.78 38.30
N PRO A 46 20.02 9.83 37.16
CA PRO A 46 21.08 8.88 36.85
C PRO A 46 22.14 8.94 37.95
N GLN A 47 22.49 7.77 38.48
CA GLN A 47 23.57 7.66 39.45
C GLN A 47 24.88 8.03 38.75
N THR A 48 25.83 8.61 39.47
CA THR A 48 27.10 9.11 38.89
C THR A 48 27.87 7.99 38.14
N GLU A 49 27.67 6.75 38.52
CA GLU A 49 28.27 5.56 37.87
C GLU A 49 27.70 5.22 36.52
N ASP A 50 26.49 5.71 36.19
CA ASP A 50 25.82 5.48 34.91
C ASP A 50 26.10 6.57 33.86
N ILE A 51 26.80 7.63 34.26
CA ILE A 51 27.13 8.74 33.37
C ILE A 51 28.40 8.44 32.58
N LEU A 52 28.31 8.49 31.25
CA LEU A 52 29.46 8.35 30.36
C LEU A 52 30.12 9.69 30.03
N VAL A 53 29.30 10.66 29.63
CA VAL A 53 29.76 11.99 29.21
C VAL A 53 28.74 13.06 29.62
N VAL A 54 29.23 14.23 29.97
CA VAL A 54 28.42 15.43 30.22
C VAL A 54 28.91 16.56 29.34
N VAL A 55 27.98 17.21 28.63
CA VAL A 55 28.23 18.43 27.87
C VAL A 55 27.20 19.48 28.31
N ASN A 56 27.64 20.52 28.99
CA ASN A 56 26.77 21.51 29.65
C ASN A 56 25.78 20.83 30.61
N ASP A 57 24.47 20.91 30.32
CA ASP A 57 23.35 20.29 31.06
C ASP A 57 22.93 18.92 30.52
N LYS A 58 23.51 18.47 29.43
CA LYS A 58 23.16 17.22 28.75
C LYS A 58 24.06 16.08 29.20
N VAL A 59 23.45 14.96 29.48
CA VAL A 59 24.10 13.76 30.00
C VAL A 59 23.90 12.61 29.02
N LEU A 60 25.01 11.94 28.66
CA LEU A 60 24.95 10.65 27.99
C LEU A 60 25.10 9.57 29.05
N THR A 61 24.09 8.71 29.18
CA THR A 61 24.14 7.61 30.13
C THR A 61 24.68 6.33 29.48
N ARG A 62 25.08 5.39 30.32
CA ARG A 62 25.48 4.05 29.87
C ARG A 62 24.33 3.30 29.22
N ASP A 63 23.12 3.44 29.75
CA ASP A 63 21.92 2.80 29.20
C ASP A 63 21.59 3.34 27.81
N ASP A 64 21.69 4.65 27.59
CA ASP A 64 21.50 5.24 26.23
C ASP A 64 22.51 4.70 25.23
N PHE A 65 23.77 4.61 25.65
CA PHE A 65 24.83 4.08 24.81
C PHE A 65 24.60 2.61 24.42
N TYR A 66 24.26 1.73 25.38
CA TYR A 66 24.04 0.34 25.11
C TYR A 66 22.76 0.06 24.34
N ARG A 67 21.73 0.90 24.48
CA ARG A 67 20.50 0.80 23.66
C ARG A 67 20.78 0.99 22.19
N ASP A 68 21.65 1.93 21.86
CA ASP A 68 21.99 2.28 20.48
C ASP A 68 23.15 1.45 19.92
N MET A 69 23.83 0.66 20.75
CA MET A 69 24.93 -0.18 20.33
C MET A 69 24.42 -1.41 19.56
N PRO A 70 24.90 -1.66 18.32
CA PRO A 70 24.54 -2.85 17.57
C PRO A 70 24.92 -4.14 18.30
N THR A 71 24.04 -5.14 18.26
CA THR A 71 24.29 -6.44 18.87
C THR A 71 25.43 -7.18 18.15
N GLY A 72 26.27 -7.87 18.92
CA GLY A 72 27.34 -8.69 18.38
C GLY A 72 28.69 -8.00 18.16
N LEU A 73 28.82 -6.71 18.45
CA LEU A 73 30.11 -6.03 18.42
C LEU A 73 30.99 -6.49 19.58
N THR A 74 32.24 -6.85 19.29
CA THR A 74 33.22 -7.30 20.28
C THR A 74 34.61 -6.73 20.00
N GLY A 75 35.47 -6.68 21.04
CA GLY A 75 36.85 -6.30 20.90
C GLY A 75 37.08 -4.92 20.28
N VAL A 76 37.87 -4.84 19.22
CA VAL A 76 38.25 -3.58 18.56
C VAL A 76 37.06 -2.86 17.95
N ASP A 77 36.06 -3.60 17.42
CA ASP A 77 34.89 -3.02 16.77
C ASP A 77 34.00 -2.29 17.79
N SER A 78 33.83 -2.86 18.99
CA SER A 78 33.08 -2.20 20.07
C SER A 78 33.77 -0.92 20.55
N ILE A 79 35.10 -0.91 20.63
CA ILE A 79 35.87 0.28 21.01
C ILE A 79 35.76 1.35 19.92
N THR A 80 35.84 0.97 18.66
CA THR A 80 35.70 1.89 17.53
C THR A 80 34.31 2.50 17.48
N PHE A 81 33.28 1.68 17.68
CA PHE A 81 31.90 2.15 17.76
C PHE A 81 31.75 3.15 18.94
N ALA A 82 32.25 2.79 20.14
CA ALA A 82 32.14 3.67 21.30
C ALA A 82 32.77 5.04 21.06
N LYS A 83 33.97 5.08 20.46
CA LYS A 83 34.64 6.36 20.14
C LYS A 83 33.81 7.19 19.16
N MET A 84 33.33 6.59 18.07
CA MET A 84 32.54 7.29 17.07
C MET A 84 31.20 7.78 17.63
N TYR A 85 30.53 6.95 18.43
CA TYR A 85 29.25 7.27 19.03
C TYR A 85 29.38 8.44 20.02
N VAL A 86 30.31 8.34 20.94
CA VAL A 86 30.55 9.39 21.95
C VAL A 86 30.98 10.71 21.30
N ASP A 87 31.91 10.67 20.32
CA ASP A 87 32.33 11.87 19.60
C ASP A 87 31.16 12.51 18.83
N THR A 88 30.37 11.72 18.13
CA THR A 88 29.17 12.20 17.41
C THR A 88 28.18 12.82 18.39
N TRP A 89 27.94 12.20 19.54
CA TRP A 89 27.02 12.72 20.56
C TRP A 89 27.54 14.06 21.13
N VAL A 90 28.82 14.14 21.49
CA VAL A 90 29.45 15.37 21.99
C VAL A 90 29.34 16.49 20.96
N ILE A 91 29.73 16.25 19.71
CA ILE A 91 29.67 17.26 18.65
C ILE A 91 28.21 17.72 18.42
N LYS A 92 27.25 16.79 18.50
CA LYS A 92 25.82 17.15 18.42
C LYS A 92 25.43 18.13 19.53
N GLN A 93 25.79 17.85 20.81
CA GLN A 93 25.45 18.74 21.91
C GLN A 93 26.11 20.11 21.77
N LEU A 94 27.38 20.14 21.37
CA LEU A 94 28.10 21.39 21.15
C LEU A 94 27.47 22.21 20.00
N LYS A 95 27.07 21.56 18.90
CA LYS A 95 26.38 22.24 17.81
C LYS A 95 25.02 22.79 18.24
N MET A 96 24.26 22.04 19.04
CA MET A 96 22.97 22.53 19.57
C MET A 96 23.15 23.74 20.47
N SER A 97 24.14 23.69 21.36
CA SER A 97 24.48 24.85 22.21
C SER A 97 24.87 26.07 21.36
N ARG A 98 25.74 25.88 20.36
CA ARG A 98 26.15 26.96 19.47
C ARG A 98 25.02 27.51 18.62
N ALA A 99 24.10 26.63 18.17
CA ALA A 99 22.92 27.06 17.45
C ALA A 99 22.05 28.04 18.24
N GLY A 100 21.84 27.78 19.54
CA GLY A 100 21.11 28.68 20.42
C GLY A 100 21.76 30.07 20.57
N GLU A 101 23.08 30.16 20.43
CA GLU A 101 23.79 31.45 20.48
C GLU A 101 23.72 32.24 19.16
N VAL A 102 23.81 31.57 18.01
CA VAL A 102 23.99 32.22 16.68
C VAL A 102 22.73 32.29 15.84
N LEU A 103 21.68 31.58 16.22
CA LEU A 103 20.40 31.49 15.50
C LEU A 103 19.23 31.90 16.42
N PRO A 104 19.09 33.17 16.80
CA PRO A 104 18.17 33.58 17.86
C PRO A 104 16.66 33.38 17.54
N THR A 105 16.31 33.16 16.28
CA THR A 105 14.92 33.06 15.83
C THR A 105 14.55 31.70 15.25
N TYR A 106 15.44 30.71 15.36
CA TYR A 106 15.16 29.39 14.75
C TYR A 106 14.13 28.57 15.52
N GLU A 107 14.01 28.75 16.84
CA GLU A 107 13.10 27.94 17.70
C GLU A 107 11.65 28.06 17.25
N GLU A 108 11.12 29.25 17.08
CA GLU A 108 9.74 29.48 16.66
C GLU A 108 9.42 28.82 15.31
N SER A 109 10.34 28.91 14.35
CA SER A 109 10.17 28.28 13.02
C SER A 109 10.24 26.76 13.09
N ILE A 110 11.11 26.21 13.94
CA ILE A 110 11.22 24.76 14.14
C ILE A 110 10.03 24.22 14.91
N GLU A 111 9.57 24.90 15.97
CA GLU A 111 8.38 24.49 16.71
C GLU A 111 7.16 24.42 15.83
N ARG A 112 6.95 25.40 14.94
CA ARG A 112 5.86 25.35 13.96
C ARG A 112 5.99 24.15 13.03
N LEU A 113 7.19 23.89 12.47
CA LEU A 113 7.42 22.74 11.58
C LEU A 113 7.20 21.41 12.32
N VAL A 114 7.61 21.31 13.57
CA VAL A 114 7.40 20.11 14.40
C VAL A 114 5.91 19.91 14.68
N GLU A 115 5.17 20.98 15.00
CA GLU A 115 3.73 20.89 15.22
C GLU A 115 2.96 20.53 13.94
N ASP A 116 3.29 21.15 12.81
CA ASP A 116 2.71 20.79 11.51
C ASP A 116 2.96 19.31 11.16
N TYR A 117 4.20 18.83 11.42
CA TYR A 117 4.55 17.43 11.21
C TYR A 117 3.79 16.50 12.17
N ARG A 118 3.68 16.86 13.43
CA ARG A 118 2.90 16.12 14.42
C ARG A 118 1.44 15.99 14.01
N GLN A 119 0.81 17.08 13.57
CA GLN A 119 -0.57 17.07 13.07
C GLN A 119 -0.71 16.18 11.85
N SER A 120 0.24 16.25 10.89
CA SER A 120 0.22 15.40 9.70
C SER A 120 0.35 13.90 10.03
N LEU A 121 1.10 13.56 11.08
CA LEU A 121 1.19 12.17 11.55
C LEU A 121 -0.12 11.70 12.19
N ILE A 122 -0.76 12.54 12.98
CA ILE A 122 -2.06 12.23 13.63
C ILE A 122 -3.13 12.03 12.55
N MET A 123 -3.23 12.92 11.57
CA MET A 123 -4.18 12.80 10.46
C MET A 123 -3.94 11.49 9.69
N ARG A 124 -2.70 11.18 9.33
CA ARG A 124 -2.37 9.93 8.66
C ARG A 124 -2.72 8.68 9.47
N GLN A 125 -2.57 8.73 10.80
CA GLN A 125 -2.99 7.63 11.66
C GLN A 125 -4.50 7.47 11.69
N LEU A 126 -5.25 8.57 11.65
CA LEU A 126 -6.69 8.56 11.56
C LEU A 126 -7.16 7.99 10.22
N ASP A 127 -6.59 8.47 9.10
CA ASP A 127 -6.87 7.93 7.77
C ASP A 127 -6.64 6.41 7.74
N GLN A 128 -5.49 5.96 8.26
CA GLN A 128 -5.16 4.54 8.29
C GLN A 128 -6.15 3.73 9.14
N TYR A 129 -6.62 4.28 10.25
CA TYR A 129 -7.63 3.63 11.08
C TYR A 129 -8.94 3.38 10.31
N TYR A 130 -9.44 4.38 9.57
CA TYR A 130 -10.65 4.22 8.76
C TYR A 130 -10.42 3.26 7.58
N ILE A 131 -9.27 3.37 6.91
CA ILE A 131 -8.90 2.45 5.84
C ILE A 131 -8.91 1.01 6.35
N ASP A 132 -8.24 0.71 7.45
CA ASP A 132 -8.11 -0.65 7.99
C ASP A 132 -9.45 -1.26 8.42
N ASN A 133 -10.44 -0.40 8.79
CA ASN A 133 -11.75 -0.88 9.24
C ASN A 133 -12.80 -0.99 8.12
N ASP A 134 -12.72 -0.13 7.10
CA ASP A 134 -13.82 0.06 6.15
C ASP A 134 -13.45 -0.33 4.71
N ILE A 135 -12.15 -0.60 4.42
CA ILE A 135 -11.76 -0.99 3.07
C ILE A 135 -12.18 -2.42 2.74
N ASP A 136 -12.78 -2.59 1.56
CA ASP A 136 -12.93 -3.90 0.95
C ASP A 136 -11.63 -4.31 0.26
N HIS A 137 -11.02 -5.40 0.75
CA HIS A 137 -9.76 -5.93 0.24
C HIS A 137 -9.91 -6.81 -1.00
N GLU A 138 -11.12 -7.33 -1.27
CA GLU A 138 -11.34 -8.26 -2.37
C GLU A 138 -11.56 -7.48 -3.68
N VAL A 139 -10.70 -7.70 -4.65
CA VAL A 139 -10.86 -7.20 -6.01
C VAL A 139 -11.24 -8.37 -6.90
N THR A 140 -12.46 -8.33 -7.47
CA THR A 140 -12.96 -9.42 -8.31
C THR A 140 -12.43 -9.31 -9.75
N ASP A 141 -12.46 -10.45 -10.47
CA ASP A 141 -12.05 -10.50 -11.87
C ASP A 141 -12.94 -9.62 -12.76
N GLU A 142 -14.24 -9.48 -12.44
CA GLU A 142 -15.18 -8.62 -13.13
C GLU A 142 -14.77 -7.13 -13.00
N GLN A 143 -14.35 -6.71 -11.81
CA GLN A 143 -13.87 -5.35 -11.57
C GLN A 143 -12.56 -5.07 -12.32
N ILE A 144 -11.63 -6.04 -12.32
CA ILE A 144 -10.39 -5.95 -13.08
C ILE A 144 -10.69 -5.79 -14.58
N MET A 145 -11.57 -6.62 -15.11
CA MET A 145 -11.97 -6.59 -16.51
C MET A 145 -12.68 -5.28 -16.86
N ALA A 146 -13.58 -4.80 -16.03
CA ALA A 146 -14.29 -3.53 -16.22
C ALA A 146 -13.30 -2.36 -16.24
N TYR A 147 -12.37 -2.31 -15.28
CA TYR A 147 -11.34 -1.28 -15.22
C TYR A 147 -10.43 -1.30 -16.45
N TYR A 148 -9.98 -2.49 -16.85
CA TYR A 148 -9.14 -2.68 -18.05
C TYR A 148 -9.84 -2.17 -19.32
N ARG A 149 -11.12 -2.50 -19.52
CA ARG A 149 -11.89 -2.02 -20.68
C ARG A 149 -12.08 -0.52 -20.68
N ALA A 150 -12.44 0.05 -19.55
CA ALA A 150 -12.65 1.50 -19.40
C ALA A 150 -11.37 2.29 -19.61
N ASN A 151 -10.21 1.75 -19.20
CA ASN A 151 -8.93 2.44 -19.21
C ASN A 151 -7.94 1.89 -20.25
N SER A 152 -8.40 1.17 -21.28
CA SER A 152 -7.55 0.49 -22.26
C SER A 152 -6.51 1.38 -22.93
N ALA A 153 -6.81 2.66 -23.13
CA ALA A 153 -5.88 3.65 -23.68
C ALA A 153 -4.65 3.89 -22.79
N SER A 154 -4.79 3.71 -21.46
CA SER A 154 -3.72 3.88 -20.48
C SER A 154 -2.74 2.71 -20.47
N PHE A 155 -3.16 1.56 -21.00
CA PHE A 155 -2.37 0.33 -21.03
C PHE A 155 -1.65 0.10 -22.35
N LYS A 156 -1.40 1.15 -23.14
CA LYS A 156 -0.59 1.02 -24.36
C LYS A 156 0.86 0.74 -24.03
N LEU A 157 1.39 -0.30 -24.64
CA LEU A 157 2.78 -0.72 -24.47
C LEU A 157 3.75 0.30 -25.06
N ASN A 158 4.72 0.74 -24.26
CA ASN A 158 5.84 1.56 -24.72
C ASN A 158 7.04 0.73 -25.24
N HIS A 159 7.02 -0.59 -25.01
CA HIS A 159 7.98 -1.59 -25.50
C HIS A 159 7.26 -2.90 -25.81
N HIS A 160 7.93 -3.81 -26.56
CA HIS A 160 7.38 -5.14 -26.81
C HIS A 160 7.40 -5.98 -25.54
N LYS A 161 6.34 -6.77 -25.32
CA LYS A 161 6.32 -7.84 -24.32
C LYS A 161 6.19 -9.18 -25.02
N VAL A 162 6.79 -10.19 -24.43
CA VAL A 162 6.81 -11.56 -24.96
C VAL A 162 6.63 -12.58 -23.85
N ARG A 163 6.07 -13.71 -24.22
CA ARG A 163 6.16 -14.98 -23.47
C ARG A 163 6.91 -16.00 -24.31
N GLY A 164 7.56 -16.95 -23.68
CA GLY A 164 8.23 -17.99 -24.42
C GLY A 164 9.13 -18.87 -23.57
N VAL A 165 9.81 -19.79 -24.22
CA VAL A 165 10.74 -20.73 -23.59
C VAL A 165 12.07 -20.69 -24.31
N ILE A 166 13.15 -20.76 -23.54
CA ILE A 166 14.53 -20.85 -24.02
C ILE A 166 15.12 -22.15 -23.50
N VAL A 167 15.77 -22.92 -24.39
CA VAL A 167 16.48 -24.14 -24.05
C VAL A 167 17.92 -23.99 -24.47
N LYS A 168 18.85 -24.11 -23.52
CA LYS A 168 20.29 -24.10 -23.76
C LYS A 168 20.77 -25.52 -23.96
N ALA A 169 21.36 -25.77 -25.12
CA ALA A 169 21.96 -27.07 -25.51
C ALA A 169 23.45 -26.90 -25.84
N PRO A 170 24.26 -27.97 -25.77
CA PRO A 170 25.61 -27.95 -26.29
C PRO A 170 25.67 -27.52 -27.77
N LYS A 171 26.81 -26.93 -28.21
CA LYS A 171 26.94 -26.40 -29.56
C LYS A 171 26.64 -27.43 -30.66
N GLU A 172 27.10 -28.65 -30.47
CA GLU A 172 26.87 -29.78 -31.38
C GLU A 172 25.81 -30.73 -30.82
N PHE A 173 24.56 -30.21 -30.72
CA PHE A 173 23.47 -30.97 -30.17
C PHE A 173 22.80 -31.87 -31.23
N PRO A 174 22.81 -33.20 -31.07
CA PRO A 174 22.34 -34.11 -32.12
C PRO A 174 20.80 -34.15 -32.26
N ASN A 175 20.08 -33.86 -31.20
CA ASN A 175 18.61 -33.98 -31.16
C ASN A 175 17.86 -32.66 -31.52
N THR A 176 18.47 -31.81 -32.33
CA THR A 176 17.93 -30.51 -32.75
C THR A 176 16.50 -30.60 -33.29
N LYS A 177 16.22 -31.61 -34.12
CA LYS A 177 14.90 -31.78 -34.74
C LYS A 177 13.81 -32.09 -33.73
N SER A 178 14.08 -32.95 -32.75
CA SER A 178 13.13 -33.27 -31.68
C SER A 178 12.86 -32.05 -30.82
N LEU A 179 13.91 -31.29 -30.47
CA LEU A 179 13.80 -30.08 -29.65
C LEU A 179 13.01 -28.98 -30.37
N THR A 180 13.30 -28.71 -31.64
CA THR A 180 12.54 -27.69 -32.40
C THR A 180 11.08 -28.10 -32.65
N THR A 181 10.80 -29.39 -32.78
CA THR A 181 9.43 -29.89 -32.87
C THR A 181 8.69 -29.66 -31.57
N ALA A 182 9.26 -30.04 -30.42
CA ALA A 182 8.63 -29.82 -29.11
C ALA A 182 8.38 -28.32 -28.83
N LEU A 183 9.34 -27.44 -29.17
CA LEU A 183 9.16 -25.99 -29.07
C LEU A 183 8.01 -25.48 -29.97
N ASN A 184 7.90 -25.98 -31.19
CA ASN A 184 6.80 -25.58 -32.09
C ASN A 184 5.44 -26.09 -31.59
N THR A 185 5.38 -27.28 -30.99
CA THR A 185 4.18 -27.83 -30.35
C THR A 185 3.76 -26.96 -29.18
N LEU A 186 4.70 -26.53 -28.32
CA LEU A 186 4.44 -25.66 -27.18
C LEU A 186 3.67 -24.39 -27.58
N ARG A 187 4.01 -23.75 -28.68
CA ARG A 187 3.30 -22.55 -29.15
C ARG A 187 1.83 -22.80 -29.43
N THR A 188 1.48 -24.00 -29.89
CA THR A 188 0.11 -24.34 -30.24
C THR A 188 -0.70 -24.83 -29.04
N THR A 189 -0.04 -25.62 -28.18
CA THR A 189 -0.69 -26.24 -27.01
C THR A 189 -0.66 -25.40 -25.76
N GLN A 190 0.29 -24.44 -25.67
CA GLN A 190 0.60 -23.67 -24.46
C GLN A 190 1.01 -24.57 -23.27
N ASP A 191 1.38 -25.82 -23.54
CA ASP A 191 1.75 -26.82 -22.52
C ASP A 191 3.26 -27.09 -22.57
N THR A 192 3.94 -26.77 -21.49
CA THR A 192 5.40 -26.93 -21.34
C THR A 192 5.84 -28.36 -20.97
N HIS A 193 4.90 -29.25 -20.66
CA HIS A 193 5.20 -30.60 -20.14
C HIS A 193 6.11 -31.40 -21.11
N GLU A 194 5.84 -31.37 -22.41
CA GLU A 194 6.64 -32.10 -23.40
C GLU A 194 8.08 -31.59 -23.47
N ILE A 195 8.25 -30.25 -23.48
CA ILE A 195 9.59 -29.64 -23.56
C ILE A 195 10.37 -29.85 -22.24
N MET A 196 9.69 -29.82 -21.09
CA MET A 196 10.34 -30.09 -19.79
C MET A 196 10.79 -31.54 -19.68
N ALA A 197 9.94 -32.49 -20.05
CA ALA A 197 10.29 -33.92 -20.06
C ALA A 197 11.44 -34.23 -21.02
N LEU A 198 11.45 -33.59 -22.21
CA LEU A 198 12.54 -33.75 -23.17
C LEU A 198 13.84 -33.15 -22.65
N ALA A 199 13.79 -31.99 -22.03
CA ALA A 199 14.95 -31.32 -21.47
C ALA A 199 15.56 -32.11 -20.29
N GLU A 200 14.73 -32.65 -19.40
CA GLU A 200 15.19 -33.54 -18.33
C GLU A 200 15.91 -34.79 -18.88
N LYS A 201 15.27 -35.46 -19.83
CA LYS A 201 15.81 -36.65 -20.47
C LYS A 201 17.18 -36.40 -21.12
N LEU A 202 17.38 -35.20 -21.67
CA LEU A 202 18.59 -34.82 -22.41
C LEU A 202 19.56 -33.96 -21.59
N SER A 203 19.24 -33.73 -20.30
CA SER A 203 20.02 -32.89 -19.37
C SER A 203 20.27 -31.48 -19.91
N LEU A 204 19.25 -30.86 -20.48
CA LEU A 204 19.27 -29.50 -21.01
C LEU A 204 18.78 -28.49 -19.97
N GLN A 205 19.32 -27.27 -20.02
CA GLN A 205 18.83 -26.17 -19.20
C GLN A 205 17.67 -25.48 -19.89
N VAL A 206 16.54 -25.34 -19.18
CA VAL A 206 15.36 -24.61 -19.65
C VAL A 206 15.17 -23.33 -18.85
N ILE A 207 14.85 -22.25 -19.53
CA ILE A 207 14.37 -20.99 -18.96
C ILE A 207 12.94 -20.85 -19.47
N ASP A 208 11.99 -21.12 -18.58
CA ASP A 208 10.57 -21.03 -18.88
C ASP A 208 10.02 -19.67 -18.50
N LEU A 209 9.69 -18.87 -19.51
CA LEU A 209 9.05 -17.56 -19.43
C LEU A 209 7.68 -17.58 -20.12
N SER A 210 7.05 -18.76 -20.23
CA SER A 210 5.76 -18.92 -20.90
C SER A 210 4.59 -18.46 -20.04
N GLN A 211 4.76 -18.41 -18.74
CA GLN A 211 3.71 -18.04 -17.78
C GLN A 211 3.70 -16.56 -17.43
N SER A 212 4.78 -15.82 -17.71
CA SER A 212 4.92 -14.40 -17.40
C SER A 212 5.15 -13.56 -18.66
N TRP A 213 4.61 -12.33 -18.67
CA TRP A 213 4.90 -11.37 -19.72
C TRP A 213 6.18 -10.59 -19.42
N GLU A 214 7.26 -10.99 -20.06
CA GLU A 214 8.55 -10.32 -19.94
C GLU A 214 8.70 -9.16 -20.94
N THR A 215 9.52 -8.16 -20.63
CA THR A 215 9.93 -7.23 -21.67
C THR A 215 10.79 -7.97 -22.72
N TYR A 216 10.68 -7.56 -23.97
CA TYR A 216 11.51 -8.18 -25.03
C TYR A 216 12.99 -8.11 -24.72
N ASN A 217 13.45 -7.02 -24.10
CA ASN A 217 14.86 -6.87 -23.74
C ASN A 217 15.27 -7.84 -22.62
N ASP A 218 14.41 -8.07 -21.63
CA ASP A 218 14.69 -9.03 -20.55
C ASP A 218 14.74 -10.45 -21.09
N PHE A 219 13.83 -10.80 -22.02
CA PHE A 219 13.90 -12.08 -22.73
C PHE A 219 15.23 -12.23 -23.49
N LEU A 220 15.64 -11.21 -24.26
CA LEU A 220 16.90 -11.20 -24.98
C LEU A 220 18.13 -11.28 -24.07
N GLY A 221 18.03 -10.77 -22.85
CA GLY A 221 19.07 -10.87 -21.83
C GLY A 221 19.46 -12.32 -21.48
N ASN A 222 18.54 -13.28 -21.71
CA ASN A 222 18.78 -14.71 -21.52
C ASN A 222 19.41 -15.40 -22.76
N LEU A 223 19.59 -14.66 -23.85
CA LEU A 223 20.15 -15.17 -25.11
C LEU A 223 21.56 -14.61 -25.35
N PRO A 224 22.41 -15.32 -26.11
CA PRO A 224 23.73 -14.81 -26.42
C PRO A 224 23.65 -13.61 -27.36
N THR A 225 24.50 -12.60 -27.12
CA THR A 225 24.58 -11.43 -27.98
C THR A 225 25.31 -11.76 -29.28
N VAL A 226 24.62 -11.70 -30.40
CA VAL A 226 25.20 -11.88 -31.72
C VAL A 226 25.22 -10.54 -32.45
N ARG A 227 26.41 -9.93 -32.63
CA ARG A 227 26.61 -8.56 -33.16
C ARG A 227 26.01 -8.32 -34.56
N THR A 228 25.87 -9.36 -35.36
CA THR A 228 25.41 -9.27 -36.75
C THR A 228 23.90 -9.53 -36.88
N ARG A 229 23.19 -9.84 -35.79
CA ARG A 229 21.78 -10.19 -35.83
C ARG A 229 20.88 -8.98 -35.66
N ASN A 230 19.89 -8.83 -36.54
CA ASN A 230 18.79 -7.92 -36.32
C ASN A 230 17.74 -8.61 -35.45
N TYR A 231 17.69 -8.19 -34.17
CA TYR A 231 16.80 -8.80 -33.17
C TYR A 231 15.33 -8.42 -33.41
N ASP A 232 15.02 -7.29 -34.07
CA ASP A 232 13.65 -6.88 -34.35
C ASP A 232 12.88 -7.89 -35.22
N ASN A 233 13.59 -8.61 -36.09
CA ASN A 233 13.01 -9.63 -36.94
C ASN A 233 12.61 -10.90 -36.18
N LEU A 234 13.16 -11.17 -35.01
CA LEU A 234 12.83 -12.36 -34.21
C LEU A 234 11.37 -12.39 -33.79
N LEU A 235 10.79 -11.21 -33.47
CA LEU A 235 9.38 -11.06 -33.09
C LEU A 235 8.37 -11.42 -34.18
N SER A 236 8.83 -11.50 -35.42
CA SER A 236 7.97 -11.83 -36.57
C SER A 236 7.95 -13.33 -36.90
N THR A 237 8.87 -14.09 -36.29
CA THR A 237 9.02 -15.52 -36.52
C THR A 237 8.11 -16.32 -35.60
N THR A 238 7.33 -17.22 -36.19
CA THR A 238 6.31 -18.04 -35.50
C THR A 238 6.77 -19.46 -35.19
N THR A 239 8.00 -19.80 -35.55
CA THR A 239 8.61 -21.12 -35.34
C THR A 239 9.80 -21.01 -34.40
N ALA A 240 10.22 -22.15 -33.85
CA ALA A 240 11.40 -22.24 -33.03
C ALA A 240 12.63 -21.67 -33.75
N GLN A 241 13.34 -20.83 -33.03
CA GLN A 241 14.56 -20.13 -33.50
C GLN A 241 15.76 -20.59 -32.69
N ASN A 242 16.96 -20.29 -33.17
CA ASN A 242 18.16 -20.52 -32.41
C ASN A 242 19.19 -19.39 -32.56
N LEU A 243 20.02 -19.24 -31.52
CA LEU A 243 21.20 -18.38 -31.49
C LEU A 243 22.36 -19.20 -30.87
N SER A 244 23.53 -19.16 -31.49
CA SER A 244 24.70 -19.90 -31.01
C SER A 244 25.71 -18.92 -30.43
N SER A 245 26.30 -19.31 -29.31
CA SER A 245 27.52 -18.76 -28.73
C SER A 245 28.72 -19.66 -29.09
N ASP A 246 29.88 -19.37 -28.49
CA ASP A 246 31.07 -20.15 -28.67
C ASP A 246 30.97 -21.59 -28.11
N ASP A 247 30.17 -21.77 -27.04
CA ASP A 247 30.06 -23.00 -26.25
C ASP A 247 28.66 -23.66 -26.27
N ALA A 248 27.62 -22.93 -26.65
CA ALA A 248 26.24 -23.41 -26.59
C ALA A 248 25.37 -22.88 -27.74
N THR A 249 24.26 -23.59 -28.00
CA THR A 249 23.17 -23.12 -28.86
C THR A 249 21.91 -22.97 -28.01
N PHE A 250 21.29 -21.81 -28.12
CA PHE A 250 20.07 -21.47 -27.44
C PHE A 250 18.90 -21.58 -28.43
N TYR A 251 18.01 -22.55 -28.19
CA TYR A 251 16.78 -22.74 -28.94
C TYR A 251 15.65 -22.05 -28.19
N PHE A 252 14.85 -21.28 -28.88
CA PHE A 252 13.77 -20.55 -28.22
C PHE A 252 12.56 -20.37 -29.13
N ILE A 253 11.41 -20.12 -28.52
CA ILE A 253 10.18 -19.77 -29.20
C ILE A 253 9.44 -18.72 -28.38
N PHE A 254 8.79 -17.78 -29.08
CA PHE A 254 7.78 -16.91 -28.49
C PHE A 254 6.43 -17.61 -28.59
N THR A 255 5.82 -17.90 -27.44
CA THR A 255 4.43 -18.40 -27.38
C THR A 255 3.47 -17.27 -27.69
N ASP A 256 3.73 -16.08 -27.11
CA ASP A 256 2.95 -14.89 -27.34
C ASP A 256 3.82 -13.65 -27.53
N VAL A 257 3.31 -12.69 -28.29
CA VAL A 257 3.98 -11.42 -28.58
C VAL A 257 2.98 -10.28 -28.54
N ALA A 258 3.17 -9.37 -27.61
CA ALA A 258 2.44 -8.09 -27.55
C ALA A 258 3.36 -6.96 -28.03
N ARG A 259 2.94 -6.28 -29.12
CA ARG A 259 3.79 -5.31 -29.79
C ARG A 259 3.70 -3.92 -29.13
N LYS A 260 4.80 -3.18 -29.13
CA LYS A 260 4.80 -1.75 -28.79
C LYS A 260 3.69 -1.01 -29.53
N GLY A 261 2.93 -0.19 -28.80
CA GLY A 261 1.79 0.59 -29.29
C GLY A 261 0.44 -0.14 -29.26
N SER A 262 0.43 -1.48 -29.09
CA SER A 262 -0.80 -2.21 -28.80
C SER A 262 -1.21 -2.04 -27.33
N VAL A 263 -2.46 -2.35 -27.01
CA VAL A 263 -2.92 -2.49 -25.64
C VAL A 263 -2.24 -3.70 -25.02
N ALA A 264 -1.71 -3.55 -23.80
CA ALA A 264 -1.08 -4.64 -23.06
C ALA A 264 -2.08 -5.77 -22.79
N PRO A 265 -1.67 -7.04 -22.87
CA PRO A 265 -2.51 -8.15 -22.42
C PRO A 265 -2.93 -7.97 -20.96
N LEU A 266 -4.19 -8.34 -20.64
CA LEU A 266 -4.74 -8.16 -19.29
C LEU A 266 -3.84 -8.76 -18.23
N GLU A 267 -3.38 -9.97 -18.42
CA GLU A 267 -2.53 -10.68 -17.45
C GLU A 267 -1.20 -9.95 -17.19
N SER A 268 -0.74 -9.12 -18.15
CA SER A 268 0.50 -8.35 -17.99
C SER A 268 0.33 -7.07 -17.18
N VAL A 269 -0.91 -6.67 -16.89
CA VAL A 269 -1.27 -5.43 -16.19
C VAL A 269 -2.25 -5.66 -15.04
N GLU A 270 -2.66 -6.90 -14.81
CA GLU A 270 -3.63 -7.29 -13.79
C GLU A 270 -3.23 -6.79 -12.40
N GLU A 271 -1.98 -7.04 -11.99
CA GLU A 271 -1.48 -6.58 -10.69
C GLU A 271 -1.40 -5.04 -10.59
N ASP A 272 -1.16 -4.35 -11.72
CA ASP A 272 -1.22 -2.89 -11.77
C ASP A 272 -2.66 -2.40 -11.59
N ILE A 273 -3.62 -3.07 -12.20
CA ILE A 273 -5.05 -2.76 -12.05
C ILE A 273 -5.50 -2.98 -10.61
N LYS A 274 -5.15 -4.12 -10.00
CA LYS A 274 -5.46 -4.40 -8.59
C LYS A 274 -4.92 -3.29 -7.67
N ARG A 275 -3.65 -2.88 -7.86
CA ARG A 275 -3.07 -1.78 -7.08
C ARG A 275 -3.80 -0.45 -7.27
N ARG A 276 -4.24 -0.13 -8.49
CA ARG A 276 -5.00 1.10 -8.78
C ARG A 276 -6.38 1.07 -8.15
N LEU A 277 -7.12 -0.03 -8.33
CA LEU A 277 -8.44 -0.23 -7.71
C LEU A 277 -8.35 -0.14 -6.18
N TYR A 278 -7.32 -0.76 -5.59
CA TYR A 278 -7.08 -0.64 -4.15
C TYR A 278 -6.77 0.80 -3.71
N ALA A 279 -5.96 1.53 -4.49
CA ALA A 279 -5.66 2.94 -4.21
C ALA A 279 -6.90 3.83 -4.34
N GLU A 280 -7.77 3.59 -5.32
CA GLU A 280 -9.06 4.28 -5.49
C GLU A 280 -9.99 4.02 -4.30
N ARG A 281 -10.10 2.76 -3.84
CA ARG A 281 -10.88 2.41 -2.66
C ARG A 281 -10.37 3.09 -1.40
N ARG A 282 -9.04 3.10 -1.19
CA ARG A 282 -8.45 3.83 -0.06
C ARG A 282 -8.83 5.31 -0.08
N SER A 283 -8.73 5.94 -1.24
CA SER A 283 -9.12 7.34 -1.40
C SER A 283 -10.61 7.56 -1.17
N ALA A 284 -11.45 6.64 -1.63
CA ALA A 284 -12.90 6.70 -1.41
C ALA A 284 -13.26 6.59 0.08
N VAL A 285 -12.60 5.69 0.83
CA VAL A 285 -12.80 5.57 2.29
C VAL A 285 -12.44 6.88 2.98
N VAL A 286 -11.28 7.48 2.63
CA VAL A 286 -10.85 8.75 3.23
C VAL A 286 -11.85 9.87 2.93
N LEU A 287 -12.25 10.02 1.68
CA LEU A 287 -13.25 11.03 1.28
C LEU A 287 -14.60 10.84 1.99
N SER A 288 -15.03 9.58 2.11
CA SER A 288 -16.32 9.25 2.74
C SER A 288 -16.34 9.64 4.22
N TYR A 289 -15.33 9.27 5.01
CA TYR A 289 -15.30 9.64 6.41
C TYR A 289 -15.07 11.15 6.63
N GLU A 290 -14.29 11.81 5.76
CA GLU A 290 -14.10 13.25 5.82
C GLU A 290 -15.42 14.00 5.54
N ASP A 291 -16.21 13.51 4.59
CA ASP A 291 -17.53 14.09 4.30
C ASP A 291 -18.52 13.84 5.45
N GLU A 292 -18.46 12.67 6.10
CA GLU A 292 -19.20 12.40 7.34
C GLU A 292 -18.83 13.37 8.46
N LEU A 293 -17.52 13.57 8.71
CA LEU A 293 -17.03 14.53 9.71
C LEU A 293 -17.54 15.96 9.43
N ARG A 294 -17.53 16.38 8.15
CA ARG A 294 -18.04 17.70 7.77
C ARG A 294 -19.54 17.82 8.06
N ARG A 295 -20.32 16.81 7.68
CA ARG A 295 -21.75 16.75 7.92
C ARG A 295 -22.06 16.84 9.41
N GLU A 296 -21.48 15.98 10.23
CA GLU A 296 -21.65 16.00 11.68
C GLU A 296 -21.28 17.36 12.30
N ALA A 297 -20.20 17.96 11.84
CA ALA A 297 -19.72 19.25 12.34
C ALA A 297 -20.67 20.41 11.99
N VAL A 298 -21.29 20.40 10.80
CA VAL A 298 -22.31 21.38 10.40
C VAL A 298 -23.60 21.18 11.20
N GLU A 299 -24.09 19.94 11.29
CA GLU A 299 -25.30 19.61 12.06
C GLU A 299 -25.18 19.98 13.56
N ALA A 300 -24.00 19.77 14.13
CA ALA A 300 -23.69 20.13 15.50
C ALA A 300 -23.41 21.63 15.72
N GLY A 301 -23.36 22.44 14.66
CA GLY A 301 -23.02 23.86 14.74
C GLY A 301 -21.57 24.13 15.17
N MET A 302 -20.67 23.17 14.94
CA MET A 302 -19.24 23.32 15.29
C MET A 302 -18.48 24.18 14.27
N ILE A 303 -19.00 24.30 13.03
CA ILE A 303 -18.41 25.13 11.98
C ILE A 303 -19.17 26.46 11.96
N ILE A 304 -18.47 27.54 12.22
CA ILE A 304 -19.03 28.89 12.23
C ILE A 304 -18.24 29.73 11.22
N PHE A 305 -18.91 30.14 10.15
CA PHE A 305 -18.33 31.09 9.21
C PHE A 305 -18.63 32.50 9.68
N HIS A 306 -17.60 33.34 9.73
CA HIS A 306 -17.75 34.77 10.06
C HIS A 306 -17.81 35.67 8.80
N ASP A 307 -17.71 35.06 7.63
CA ASP A 307 -17.75 35.72 6.32
C ASP A 307 -18.75 34.98 5.41
N GLU A 308 -19.83 35.67 5.01
CA GLU A 308 -20.89 35.11 4.17
C GLU A 308 -20.38 34.63 2.80
N LEU A 309 -19.39 35.36 2.22
CA LEU A 309 -18.79 34.94 0.93
C LEU A 309 -18.00 33.64 1.07
N LEU A 310 -17.36 33.43 2.22
CA LEU A 310 -16.60 32.19 2.48
C LEU A 310 -17.53 31.01 2.67
N GLU A 311 -18.67 31.20 3.35
CA GLU A 311 -19.70 30.18 3.54
C GLU A 311 -20.26 29.73 2.18
N ASP A 312 -20.63 30.68 1.31
CA ASP A 312 -21.13 30.41 -0.04
C ASP A 312 -20.08 29.69 -0.91
N VAL A 313 -18.83 30.16 -0.90
CA VAL A 313 -17.74 29.57 -1.70
C VAL A 313 -17.42 28.15 -1.24
N MET A 314 -17.41 27.89 0.06
CA MET A 314 -17.14 26.55 0.59
C MET A 314 -18.27 25.56 0.32
N GLY A 315 -19.52 26.04 0.18
CA GLY A 315 -20.67 25.25 -0.23
C GLY A 315 -20.99 24.07 0.68
N TYR A 316 -20.66 24.15 1.98
CA TYR A 316 -20.88 23.05 2.91
C TYR A 316 -22.36 22.66 3.00
N GLY A 317 -23.28 23.64 3.02
CA GLY A 317 -24.72 23.39 3.04
C GLY A 317 -25.22 22.70 1.77
N ALA A 318 -24.83 23.22 0.61
CA ALA A 318 -25.25 22.66 -0.68
C ALA A 318 -24.65 21.25 -0.96
N ARG A 319 -23.46 20.98 -0.46
CA ARG A 319 -22.80 19.67 -0.60
C ARG A 319 -23.49 18.60 0.25
N ILE A 320 -23.92 18.94 1.46
CA ILE A 320 -24.68 18.06 2.35
C ILE A 320 -26.04 17.71 1.75
N GLU A 321 -26.77 18.70 1.23
CA GLU A 321 -28.06 18.47 0.55
C GLU A 321 -27.92 17.59 -0.71
N ALA A 322 -26.79 17.69 -1.42
CA ALA A 322 -26.53 16.85 -2.59
C ALA A 322 -26.19 15.40 -2.22
N MET A 323 -25.50 15.18 -1.11
CA MET A 323 -25.18 13.85 -0.58
C MET A 323 -26.43 13.15 -0.05
N ASP A 324 -27.26 13.85 0.73
CA ASP A 324 -28.53 13.31 1.24
C ASP A 324 -29.47 12.86 0.11
N LYS A 325 -29.53 13.63 -1.00
CA LYS A 325 -30.28 13.25 -2.20
C LYS A 325 -29.70 12.03 -2.92
N GLN A 326 -28.39 11.85 -2.89
CA GLN A 326 -27.72 10.73 -3.53
C GLN A 326 -27.93 9.43 -2.74
N ASP A 327 -27.93 9.50 -1.41
CA ASP A 327 -28.25 8.39 -0.52
C ASP A 327 -29.75 7.99 -0.62
N GLU A 328 -30.65 8.98 -0.82
CA GLU A 328 -32.09 8.74 -1.01
C GLU A 328 -32.39 8.02 -2.33
N VAL A 329 -31.70 8.39 -3.43
CA VAL A 329 -31.84 7.74 -4.76
C VAL A 329 -31.33 6.30 -4.71
N VAL A 330 -30.19 6.05 -4.04
CA VAL A 330 -29.64 4.69 -3.92
C VAL A 330 -30.54 3.77 -3.10
N THR A 331 -31.22 4.31 -2.07
CA THR A 331 -32.20 3.53 -1.28
C THR A 331 -33.47 3.23 -2.03
N ASP A 332 -33.95 4.13 -2.88
CA ASP A 332 -35.14 3.93 -3.70
C ASP A 332 -34.89 2.92 -4.83
N ASP A 333 -33.77 3.01 -5.53
CA ASP A 333 -33.37 2.02 -6.56
C ASP A 333 -33.22 0.59 -5.99
N VAL A 334 -32.69 0.46 -4.76
CA VAL A 334 -32.58 -0.84 -4.08
C VAL A 334 -33.95 -1.36 -3.64
N LEU A 335 -34.84 -0.48 -3.18
CA LEU A 335 -36.20 -0.87 -2.80
C LEU A 335 -37.05 -1.27 -4.03
N GLU A 336 -36.91 -0.58 -5.16
CA GLU A 336 -37.62 -0.88 -6.41
C GLU A 336 -37.11 -2.22 -6.99
N SER A 337 -35.80 -2.48 -6.97
CA SER A 337 -35.22 -3.77 -7.40
C SER A 337 -35.63 -4.96 -6.52
N VAL A 338 -35.88 -4.75 -5.23
CA VAL A 338 -36.37 -5.78 -4.31
C VAL A 338 -37.87 -6.04 -4.52
N GLN A 339 -38.67 -5.02 -4.84
CA GLN A 339 -40.08 -5.19 -5.16
C GLN A 339 -40.30 -5.92 -6.49
N GLU A 340 -39.52 -5.59 -7.53
CA GLU A 340 -39.58 -6.27 -8.83
C GLU A 340 -39.21 -7.76 -8.73
N SER A 341 -38.25 -8.12 -7.85
CA SER A 341 -37.87 -9.51 -7.62
C SER A 341 -38.88 -10.34 -6.81
N VAL A 342 -39.82 -9.69 -6.12
CA VAL A 342 -40.88 -10.36 -5.35
C VAL A 342 -42.16 -10.57 -6.18
N GLU A 343 -42.38 -9.75 -7.21
CA GLU A 343 -43.57 -9.89 -8.09
C GLU A 343 -43.36 -10.94 -9.21
N GLU A 344 -42.17 -11.40 -9.52
CA GLU A 344 -41.89 -12.47 -10.52
C GLU A 344 -42.04 -13.91 -10.01
N GLU A 345 -42.30 -14.16 -8.73
CA GLU A 345 -42.63 -15.50 -8.26
C GLU A 345 -44.14 -15.81 -8.42
N GLU A 346 -44.53 -16.19 -9.65
CA GLU A 346 -45.84 -16.80 -9.88
C GLU A 346 -45.97 -18.15 -9.12
N PRO A 347 -47.12 -18.42 -8.48
CA PRO A 347 -47.32 -19.68 -7.78
C PRO A 347 -47.36 -20.86 -8.75
N ILE A 348 -46.43 -21.80 -8.57
CA ILE A 348 -46.46 -23.09 -9.25
C ILE A 348 -47.74 -23.81 -8.87
N VAL A 349 -48.70 -23.82 -9.77
CA VAL A 349 -49.91 -24.67 -9.66
C VAL A 349 -49.48 -26.11 -9.97
N MET A 350 -49.48 -26.94 -8.94
CA MET A 350 -49.34 -28.39 -9.16
C MET A 350 -50.72 -28.98 -9.49
N ASP A 351 -50.84 -29.53 -10.70
CA ASP A 351 -51.84 -30.53 -11.08
C ASP A 351 -51.35 -31.94 -10.79
#